data_d15a572da07d8ac1cedaf39000d41bca
#
_entry.id   d15a572da07d8ac1cedaf39000d41bca
#
_cell.length_a   1.000
_cell.length_b   1.000
_cell.length_c   1.000
_cell.angle_alpha   90.00
_cell.angle_beta   90.00
_cell.angle_gamma   90.00
#
_symmetry.space_group_name_H-M   'P 1'
#
loop_
_entity.id
_entity.type
_entity.pdbx_description
1 polymer ?
#
loop_
_entity_poly.entity_id
_entity_poly.type
_entity_poly.pdbx_seq_one_letter_code
_entity_poly.pdbx_strand_id
1 'polypeptide(L)'
;MRILVLSVTAFCLAIPLGLKAEDAGEPAARALWTVLQQGKVSADLRYRFETFEREGTPFTGDSYAPTLRIALGYETRSFHGFSAFVQGTAVLVIGPADYSIPTLPSQNRPDRPVISDPRGIQLSQGYLRWRRPVEGHRLTVALGRQEIMLNDGRFVSISSWRQIHQSFDAARLDVDVARQATFTYAFLNRCYRVVGHDATDGKFSLHAHLLNLAGQKSRRINVSLYGLLLDYRSVPKYGLSTRTLGVRATGPYEINPQWSVLYTAEFANQRDFGSNPNHVNANYYLAELGPGWRGFGFKAGYALLGGRSATDELTTPLANPFNGWTELFASNPNLGSSHGLEARYLTASGKLKPLDGATATVTYYDYHSDSNRIHYGSELDWALAYKVKRISNHWEIGSRFGCYWADRLYTHALRASVYTQFTL
;
A
#
# COMPACT_ATOMS: atom_id res chain seq x y z
N MET A 1 22.35 6.67 -29.34
CA MET A 1 21.57 7.92 -29.27
C MET A 1 21.57 8.36 -27.80
N ARG A 2 22.44 9.29 -27.43
CA ARG A 2 22.62 9.75 -26.04
C ARG A 2 21.40 10.57 -25.65
N ILE A 3 20.52 10.01 -24.84
CA ILE A 3 19.38 10.72 -24.27
C ILE A 3 19.90 11.55 -23.10
N LEU A 4 19.68 12.82 -23.21
CA LEU A 4 19.98 13.86 -22.24
C LEU A 4 19.33 13.52 -20.89
N VAL A 5 20.12 13.08 -19.93
CA VAL A 5 19.73 13.04 -18.52
C VAL A 5 19.82 14.48 -18.02
N LEU A 6 18.72 15.21 -18.17
CA LEU A 6 18.56 16.50 -17.49
C LEU A 6 18.47 16.19 -15.98
N SER A 7 19.51 16.54 -15.27
CA SER A 7 19.59 16.50 -13.83
C SER A 7 18.55 17.48 -13.24
N VAL A 8 17.44 16.92 -12.77
CA VAL A 8 16.37 17.64 -12.01
C VAL A 8 16.86 18.06 -10.60
N THR A 9 18.16 18.00 -10.35
CA THR A 9 18.77 18.39 -9.07
C THR A 9 18.79 19.90 -8.82
N ALA A 10 18.35 20.73 -9.76
CA ALA A 10 18.45 22.19 -9.66
C ALA A 10 17.12 22.89 -9.32
N PHE A 11 15.99 22.21 -9.16
CA PHE A 11 14.71 22.89 -8.95
C PHE A 11 14.31 23.09 -7.48
N CYS A 12 15.05 22.56 -6.53
CA CYS A 12 14.75 22.70 -5.10
C CYS A 12 15.36 23.94 -4.42
N LEU A 13 16.05 24.83 -5.11
CA LEU A 13 16.82 25.93 -4.51
C LEU A 13 16.39 27.35 -4.87
N ALA A 14 15.25 27.53 -5.51
CA ALA A 14 14.72 28.88 -5.78
C ALA A 14 13.28 29.07 -5.29
N ILE A 15 13.00 28.67 -4.03
CA ILE A 15 11.88 29.26 -3.30
C ILE A 15 12.44 30.55 -2.73
N PRO A 16 11.97 31.75 -3.18
CA PRO A 16 12.35 32.97 -2.50
C PRO A 16 11.78 32.89 -1.10
N LEU A 17 12.64 32.59 -0.13
CA LEU A 17 12.41 32.88 1.28
C LEU A 17 12.32 34.39 1.42
N GLY A 18 11.20 34.96 1.01
CA GLY A 18 10.81 36.33 1.35
C GLY A 18 10.50 36.41 2.83
N LEU A 19 11.46 36.09 3.67
CA LEU A 19 11.52 36.47 5.07
C LEU A 19 11.84 37.96 5.05
N LYS A 20 10.79 38.81 4.95
CA LYS A 20 10.91 40.18 5.48
C LYS A 20 11.18 40.06 6.97
N ALA A 21 12.38 40.45 7.36
CA ALA A 21 12.78 40.65 8.75
C ALA A 21 12.10 41.92 9.29
N GLU A 22 10.77 41.90 9.42
CA GLU A 22 9.98 42.93 10.09
C GLU A 22 8.95 42.19 10.97
N ASP A 23 9.37 41.83 12.16
CA ASP A 23 8.67 41.79 13.43
C ASP A 23 9.59 41.15 14.48
N ALA A 24 10.63 41.91 14.88
CA ALA A 24 11.50 41.55 16.00
C ALA A 24 10.86 41.93 17.37
N GLY A 25 9.57 41.55 17.57
CA GLY A 25 8.81 42.01 18.74
C GLY A 25 8.38 40.93 19.76
N GLU A 26 8.33 39.67 19.38
CA GLU A 26 8.20 38.52 20.30
C GLU A 26 9.29 37.50 19.99
N PRO A 27 9.95 36.91 21.03
CA PRO A 27 11.05 36.02 20.70
C PRO A 27 10.53 34.84 19.88
N ALA A 28 11.22 34.56 18.77
CA ALA A 28 10.93 33.43 17.86
C ALA A 28 10.71 32.11 18.64
N ALA A 29 11.28 31.99 19.82
CA ALA A 29 11.07 30.92 20.78
C ALA A 29 9.61 30.80 21.25
N ARG A 30 8.89 31.91 21.49
CA ARG A 30 7.46 31.85 21.89
C ARG A 30 6.57 31.43 20.74
N ALA A 31 6.84 31.92 19.52
CA ALA A 31 6.10 31.51 18.32
C ALA A 31 6.30 30.03 18.05
N LEU A 32 7.52 29.52 18.12
CA LEU A 32 7.83 28.10 18.00
C LEU A 32 7.17 27.26 19.10
N TRP A 33 7.16 27.73 20.33
CA TRP A 33 6.52 27.05 21.45
C TRP A 33 5.00 26.91 21.23
N THR A 34 4.35 28.00 20.78
CA THR A 34 2.91 27.97 20.42
C THR A 34 2.62 26.98 19.30
N VAL A 35 3.46 26.92 18.26
CA VAL A 35 3.34 25.96 17.15
C VAL A 35 3.44 24.51 17.65
N LEU A 36 4.31 24.25 18.62
CA LEU A 36 4.45 22.93 19.24
C LEU A 36 3.26 22.61 20.16
N GLN A 37 2.80 23.53 21.00
CA GLN A 37 1.68 23.28 21.92
C GLN A 37 0.33 23.05 21.23
N GLN A 38 0.10 23.65 20.07
CA GLN A 38 -1.15 23.59 19.33
C GLN A 38 -1.16 22.54 18.21
N GLY A 39 -0.25 21.59 18.27
CA GLY A 39 -0.18 20.47 17.35
C GLY A 39 -1.31 19.44 17.58
N LYS A 40 -1.35 18.44 16.71
CA LYS A 40 -2.33 17.35 16.76
C LYS A 40 -1.64 16.04 17.06
N VAL A 41 -2.13 15.32 18.05
CA VAL A 41 -1.74 13.94 18.33
C VAL A 41 -2.61 13.01 17.47
N SER A 42 -2.02 11.97 16.96
CA SER A 42 -2.72 10.83 16.32
C SER A 42 -2.29 9.53 16.99
N ALA A 43 -3.24 8.60 17.12
CA ALA A 43 -2.99 7.28 17.68
C ALA A 43 -3.71 6.23 16.83
N ASP A 44 -3.00 5.15 16.50
CA ASP A 44 -3.58 3.98 15.87
C ASP A 44 -3.13 2.76 16.67
N LEU A 45 -4.08 2.15 17.35
CA LEU A 45 -3.91 0.98 18.21
C LEU A 45 -4.64 -0.17 17.58
N ARG A 46 -3.92 -1.26 17.22
CA ARG A 46 -4.55 -2.45 16.62
C ARG A 46 -4.03 -3.72 17.26
N TYR A 47 -4.89 -4.41 18.00
CA TYR A 47 -4.64 -5.80 18.36
C TYR A 47 -5.18 -6.70 17.26
N ARG A 48 -4.37 -7.67 16.82
CA ARG A 48 -4.76 -8.68 15.85
C ARG A 48 -4.21 -10.04 16.26
N PHE A 49 -5.09 -11.02 16.27
CA PHE A 49 -4.72 -12.43 16.31
C PHE A 49 -4.84 -12.98 14.89
N GLU A 50 -3.76 -13.49 14.35
CA GLU A 50 -3.72 -14.04 12.99
C GLU A 50 -3.17 -15.46 13.05
N THR A 51 -3.84 -16.40 12.36
CA THR A 51 -3.39 -17.78 12.16
C THR A 51 -3.07 -18.02 10.71
N PHE A 52 -2.09 -18.86 10.45
CA PHE A 52 -1.77 -19.32 9.11
C PHE A 52 -1.36 -20.78 9.12
N GLU A 53 -2.22 -21.61 8.54
CA GLU A 53 -2.02 -23.04 8.34
C GLU A 53 -1.59 -23.27 6.89
N ARG A 54 -0.58 -24.07 6.67
CA ARG A 54 -0.09 -24.41 5.35
C ARG A 54 0.45 -25.83 5.32
N GLU A 55 -0.07 -26.64 4.41
CA GLU A 55 0.36 -28.03 4.25
C GLU A 55 1.74 -28.14 3.59
N GLY A 56 2.39 -29.26 3.81
CA GLY A 56 3.64 -29.65 3.15
C GLY A 56 4.91 -29.09 3.77
N THR A 57 6.03 -29.64 3.34
CA THR A 57 7.36 -29.23 3.80
C THR A 57 7.72 -27.80 3.35
N PRO A 58 8.42 -27.01 4.18
CA PRO A 58 9.08 -27.41 5.44
C PRO A 58 8.19 -27.29 6.69
N PHE A 59 6.90 -27.00 6.54
CA PHE A 59 6.03 -26.67 7.66
C PHE A 59 5.66 -27.92 8.47
N THR A 60 5.91 -27.88 9.77
CA THR A 60 5.54 -28.94 10.74
C THR A 60 4.48 -28.48 11.74
N GLY A 61 4.05 -27.23 11.65
CA GLY A 61 3.00 -26.66 12.46
C GLY A 61 2.53 -25.32 11.95
N ASP A 62 1.43 -24.86 12.50
CA ASP A 62 0.75 -23.65 12.14
C ASP A 62 1.37 -22.42 12.76
N SER A 63 1.10 -21.25 12.19
CA SER A 63 1.53 -19.98 12.75
C SER A 63 0.43 -19.29 13.51
N TYR A 64 0.83 -18.67 14.65
CA TYR A 64 -0.04 -17.88 15.53
C TYR A 64 0.65 -16.57 15.88
N ALA A 65 0.05 -15.45 15.49
CA ALA A 65 0.62 -14.11 15.66
C ALA A 65 -0.36 -13.19 16.43
N PRO A 66 -0.38 -13.23 17.77
CA PRO A 66 -1.12 -12.29 18.62
C PRO A 66 -0.32 -10.99 18.75
N THR A 67 -0.54 -10.02 17.87
CA THR A 67 0.26 -8.81 17.79
C THR A 67 -0.54 -7.57 18.15
N LEU A 68 0.08 -6.64 18.89
CA LEU A 68 -0.45 -5.31 19.20
C LEU A 68 0.42 -4.26 18.53
N ARG A 69 -0.14 -3.51 17.59
CA ARG A 69 0.43 -2.30 17.02
C ARG A 69 0.04 -1.10 17.87
N ILE A 70 1.02 -0.26 18.16
CA ILE A 70 0.85 1.06 18.78
C ILE A 70 1.58 2.05 17.87
N ALA A 71 0.85 2.84 17.10
CA ALA A 71 1.42 3.92 16.30
C ALA A 71 0.98 5.26 16.88
N LEU A 72 1.94 6.07 17.34
CA LEU A 72 1.70 7.38 17.91
C LEU A 72 2.38 8.43 17.05
N GLY A 73 1.61 9.41 16.63
CA GLY A 73 2.06 10.51 15.79
C GLY A 73 1.76 11.86 16.39
N TYR A 74 2.55 12.84 15.97
CA TYR A 74 2.36 14.23 16.32
C TYR A 74 2.63 15.12 15.10
N GLU A 75 1.69 16.00 14.80
CA GLU A 75 1.80 17.02 13.76
C GLU A 75 1.77 18.40 14.40
N THR A 76 2.78 19.21 14.13
CA THR A 76 2.81 20.60 14.60
C THR A 76 1.68 21.42 13.96
N ARG A 77 1.24 22.48 14.62
CA ARG A 77 0.43 23.50 13.95
C ARG A 77 1.18 24.07 12.74
N SER A 78 0.45 24.42 11.69
CA SER A 78 1.05 25.09 10.53
C SER A 78 1.49 26.52 10.90
N PHE A 79 2.75 26.84 10.56
CA PHE A 79 3.32 28.16 10.69
C PHE A 79 3.84 28.62 9.31
N HIS A 80 3.31 29.70 8.78
CA HIS A 80 3.61 30.17 7.42
C HIS A 80 3.51 29.09 6.32
N GLY A 81 2.59 28.13 6.50
CA GLY A 81 2.42 26.98 5.60
C GLY A 81 3.30 25.77 5.94
N PHE A 82 4.29 25.91 6.81
CA PHE A 82 5.13 24.79 7.24
C PHE A 82 4.51 24.02 8.41
N SER A 83 4.61 22.71 8.40
CA SER A 83 4.34 21.82 9.53
C SER A 83 5.34 20.68 9.53
N ALA A 84 5.58 20.09 10.70
CA ALA A 84 6.37 18.88 10.87
C ALA A 84 5.47 17.75 11.38
N PHE A 85 5.71 16.55 10.92
CA PHE A 85 5.05 15.33 11.40
C PHE A 85 6.08 14.30 11.83
N VAL A 86 5.83 13.63 12.96
CA VAL A 86 6.61 12.48 13.41
C VAL A 86 5.69 11.39 13.89
N GLN A 87 5.98 10.12 13.56
CA GLN A 87 5.23 8.96 14.04
C GLN A 87 6.17 7.80 14.34
N GLY A 88 6.09 7.30 15.57
CA GLY A 88 6.70 6.04 15.98
C GLY A 88 5.68 4.90 15.95
N THR A 89 6.13 3.71 15.59
CA THR A 89 5.32 2.48 15.64
C THR A 89 6.05 1.43 16.46
N ALA A 90 5.36 0.87 17.46
CA ALA A 90 5.76 -0.31 18.20
C ALA A 90 4.84 -1.48 17.86
N VAL A 91 5.41 -2.66 17.70
CA VAL A 91 4.67 -3.93 17.56
C VAL A 91 5.10 -4.85 18.68
N LEU A 92 4.13 -5.24 19.51
CA LEU A 92 4.30 -6.12 20.64
C LEU A 92 3.59 -7.44 20.37
N VAL A 93 4.07 -8.50 20.98
CA VAL A 93 3.39 -9.81 21.01
C VAL A 93 2.65 -9.93 22.34
N ILE A 94 1.35 -10.17 22.29
CA ILE A 94 0.46 -10.27 23.46
C ILE A 94 -0.19 -11.65 23.48
N GLY A 95 0.42 -12.57 24.18
CA GLY A 95 -0.01 -13.98 24.30
C GLY A 95 0.98 -14.96 23.66
N PRO A 96 0.64 -16.25 23.63
CA PRO A 96 1.45 -17.28 22.98
C PRO A 96 1.59 -16.98 21.47
N ALA A 97 2.81 -17.00 20.95
CA ALA A 97 3.12 -16.71 19.55
C ALA A 97 4.07 -17.76 18.98
N ASP A 98 3.76 -18.22 17.78
CA ASP A 98 4.61 -19.14 17.04
C ASP A 98 4.44 -18.87 15.53
N TYR A 99 5.29 -18.04 14.97
CA TYR A 99 5.26 -17.65 13.54
C TYR A 99 6.65 -17.25 13.07
N SER A 100 6.85 -17.27 11.76
CA SER A 100 8.15 -17.03 11.13
C SER A 100 8.24 -15.65 10.50
N ILE A 101 9.43 -15.02 10.69
CA ILE A 101 9.90 -13.88 9.90
C ILE A 101 11.32 -14.20 9.42
N PRO A 102 11.48 -14.82 8.25
CA PRO A 102 12.76 -15.35 7.76
C PRO A 102 13.89 -14.32 7.68
N THR A 103 13.55 -13.05 7.47
CA THR A 103 14.51 -11.95 7.35
C THR A 103 14.98 -11.36 8.69
N LEU A 104 14.45 -11.87 9.82
CA LEU A 104 14.84 -11.52 11.18
C LEU A 104 15.35 -12.78 11.90
N PRO A 105 16.67 -12.97 12.07
CA PRO A 105 17.23 -14.20 12.67
C PRO A 105 16.62 -14.57 14.03
N SER A 106 16.31 -13.56 14.88
CA SER A 106 15.69 -13.77 16.20
C SER A 106 14.20 -14.14 16.16
N GLN A 107 13.55 -14.04 15.02
CA GLN A 107 12.14 -14.32 14.78
C GLN A 107 11.93 -15.29 13.61
N ASN A 108 13.02 -15.91 13.12
CA ASN A 108 12.96 -16.92 12.06
C ASN A 108 12.61 -18.29 12.65
N ARG A 109 11.54 -18.88 12.13
CA ARG A 109 11.10 -20.24 12.40
C ARG A 109 10.81 -20.93 11.07
N PRO A 110 11.80 -21.63 10.48
CA PRO A 110 11.67 -22.18 9.14
C PRO A 110 10.55 -23.20 8.97
N ASP A 111 10.14 -23.83 10.08
CA ASP A 111 9.08 -24.81 10.16
C ASP A 111 7.68 -24.23 10.36
N ARG A 112 7.55 -22.90 10.33
CA ARG A 112 6.29 -22.17 10.47
C ARG A 112 6.00 -21.31 9.25
N PRO A 113 4.73 -21.22 8.81
CA PRO A 113 4.31 -20.24 7.78
C PRO A 113 4.63 -18.80 8.16
N VAL A 114 4.88 -17.97 7.15
CA VAL A 114 5.30 -16.58 7.37
C VAL A 114 4.11 -15.66 7.64
N ILE A 115 4.16 -14.95 8.78
CA ILE A 115 3.29 -13.81 9.06
C ILE A 115 4.17 -12.58 9.23
N SER A 116 4.13 -11.64 8.28
CA SER A 116 5.04 -10.49 8.17
C SER A 116 4.72 -9.37 9.17
N ASP A 117 4.62 -9.70 10.46
CA ASP A 117 4.36 -8.76 11.55
C ASP A 117 5.44 -8.86 12.64
N PRO A 118 6.64 -8.32 12.37
CA PRO A 118 7.75 -8.40 13.31
C PRO A 118 7.46 -7.59 14.57
N ARG A 119 7.87 -8.14 15.71
CA ARG A 119 7.96 -7.34 16.95
C ARG A 119 9.15 -6.38 16.86
N GLY A 120 8.96 -5.16 17.34
CA GLY A 120 9.99 -4.13 17.34
C GLY A 120 9.43 -2.73 17.44
N ILE A 121 10.31 -1.75 17.45
CA ILE A 121 9.99 -0.32 17.51
C ILE A 121 10.73 0.39 16.39
N GLN A 122 10.04 1.28 15.68
CA GLN A 122 10.67 2.04 14.60
C GLN A 122 10.04 3.42 14.40
N LEU A 123 10.81 4.32 13.80
CA LEU A 123 10.30 5.56 13.22
C LEU A 123 9.59 5.21 11.90
N SER A 124 8.27 5.35 11.87
CA SER A 124 7.47 5.08 10.67
C SER A 124 7.40 6.27 9.74
N GLN A 125 7.21 7.47 10.28
CA GLN A 125 7.17 8.71 9.51
C GLN A 125 7.93 9.83 10.25
N GLY A 126 8.55 10.71 9.46
CA GLY A 126 9.24 11.91 9.97
C GLY A 126 9.53 12.84 8.81
N TYR A 127 8.71 13.88 8.62
CA TYR A 127 8.85 14.78 7.48
C TYR A 127 8.46 16.22 7.81
N LEU A 128 8.99 17.14 7.03
CA LEU A 128 8.55 18.55 6.95
C LEU A 128 7.60 18.68 5.77
N ARG A 129 6.53 19.44 5.97
CA ARG A 129 5.54 19.74 4.95
C ARG A 129 5.33 21.24 4.83
N TRP A 130 5.31 21.73 3.59
CA TRP A 130 4.90 23.09 3.26
C TRP A 130 3.66 23.03 2.36
N ARG A 131 2.63 23.80 2.72
CA ARG A 131 1.36 23.84 1.99
C ARG A 131 0.90 25.29 1.85
N ARG A 132 0.71 25.72 0.60
CA ARG A 132 0.19 27.04 0.29
C ARG A 132 -0.63 27.04 -1.01
N PRO A 133 -1.60 27.97 -1.14
CA PRO A 133 -2.12 28.32 -2.45
C PRO A 133 -1.05 29.12 -3.22
N VAL A 134 -0.85 28.76 -4.48
CA VAL A 134 0.02 29.47 -5.43
C VAL A 134 -0.79 29.64 -6.71
N GLU A 135 -1.07 30.89 -7.11
CA GLU A 135 -1.85 31.21 -8.32
C GLU A 135 -3.21 30.47 -8.40
N GLY A 136 -3.90 30.30 -7.26
CA GLY A 136 -5.18 29.60 -7.18
C GLY A 136 -5.09 28.06 -7.11
N HIS A 137 -3.91 27.49 -7.27
CA HIS A 137 -3.64 26.06 -7.09
C HIS A 137 -3.14 25.77 -5.68
N ARG A 138 -3.57 24.67 -5.07
CA ARG A 138 -2.99 24.22 -3.80
C ARG A 138 -1.72 23.43 -4.11
N LEU A 139 -0.61 23.92 -3.56
CA LEU A 139 0.69 23.27 -3.64
C LEU A 139 1.03 22.67 -2.29
N THR A 140 1.49 21.43 -2.27
CA THR A 140 2.01 20.76 -1.09
C THR A 140 3.35 20.13 -1.41
N VAL A 141 4.37 20.44 -0.62
CA VAL A 141 5.69 19.78 -0.68
C VAL A 141 5.92 19.07 0.65
N ALA A 142 6.41 17.83 0.61
CA ALA A 142 6.79 17.07 1.80
C ALA A 142 8.18 16.44 1.60
N LEU A 143 9.06 16.60 2.60
CA LEU A 143 10.44 16.12 2.57
C LEU A 143 10.71 15.29 3.82
N GLY A 144 11.15 14.05 3.65
CA GLY A 144 11.49 13.13 4.74
C GLY A 144 10.80 11.79 4.60
N ARG A 145 10.76 11.03 5.71
CA ARG A 145 10.12 9.71 5.73
C ARG A 145 8.62 9.83 5.80
N GLN A 146 7.93 9.25 4.83
CA GLN A 146 6.50 9.36 4.67
C GLN A 146 5.87 8.09 4.08
N GLU A 147 4.63 7.83 4.42
CA GLU A 147 3.81 6.83 3.78
C GLU A 147 3.29 7.37 2.45
N ILE A 148 3.44 6.59 1.37
CA ILE A 148 2.96 6.94 0.03
C ILE A 148 2.18 5.75 -0.52
N MET A 149 0.95 6.01 -0.93
CA MET A 149 0.11 5.06 -1.66
C MET A 149 -0.42 5.74 -2.91
N LEU A 150 -0.35 5.07 -4.05
CA LEU A 150 -0.90 5.54 -5.31
C LEU A 150 -2.06 4.63 -5.74
N ASN A 151 -3.15 5.24 -6.18
CA ASN A 151 -4.37 4.57 -6.62
C ASN A 151 -4.90 3.58 -5.56
N ASP A 152 -5.02 2.30 -5.90
CA ASP A 152 -5.45 1.22 -4.99
C ASP A 152 -4.29 0.52 -4.28
N GLY A 153 -3.05 0.97 -4.48
CA GLY A 153 -1.87 0.38 -3.88
C GLY A 153 -1.29 -0.82 -4.64
N ARG A 154 -1.76 -1.12 -5.85
CA ARG A 154 -1.27 -2.26 -6.65
C ARG A 154 0.23 -2.18 -6.93
N PHE A 155 0.76 -1.00 -7.24
CA PHE A 155 2.17 -0.79 -7.56
C PHE A 155 2.94 -0.06 -6.46
N VAL A 156 2.30 0.85 -5.73
CA VAL A 156 2.91 1.60 -4.61
C VAL A 156 1.92 1.63 -3.46
N SER A 157 2.28 0.98 -2.35
CA SER A 157 1.40 0.79 -1.20
C SER A 157 2.13 0.97 0.14
N ILE A 158 1.38 1.35 1.15
CA ILE A 158 1.81 1.33 2.54
C ILE A 158 1.61 -0.04 3.19
N SER A 159 0.93 -0.97 2.52
CA SER A 159 0.60 -2.31 3.06
C SER A 159 -0.13 -2.23 4.40
N SER A 160 -1.20 -1.44 4.46
CA SER A 160 -1.92 -1.05 5.69
C SER A 160 -2.46 -2.22 6.52
N TRP A 161 -2.57 -3.41 5.94
CA TRP A 161 -2.94 -4.61 6.69
C TRP A 161 -1.85 -5.06 7.65
N ARG A 162 -0.56 -4.90 7.30
CA ARG A 162 0.55 -5.31 8.16
C ARG A 162 0.66 -4.41 9.39
N GLN A 163 1.23 -4.93 10.48
CA GLN A 163 1.41 -4.15 11.72
C GLN A 163 2.44 -3.03 11.56
N ILE A 164 3.44 -3.22 10.72
CA ILE A 164 4.37 -2.18 10.29
C ILE A 164 3.98 -1.76 8.88
N HIS A 165 3.72 -0.46 8.68
CA HIS A 165 3.47 0.08 7.36
C HIS A 165 4.77 0.30 6.59
N GLN A 166 4.72 0.12 5.28
CA GLN A 166 5.79 0.52 4.38
C GLN A 166 5.87 2.04 4.30
N SER A 167 7.09 2.58 4.39
CA SER A 167 7.34 4.01 4.26
C SER A 167 8.58 4.29 3.41
N PHE A 168 8.73 5.56 2.99
CA PHE A 168 9.74 5.96 2.02
C PHE A 168 10.43 7.24 2.46
N ASP A 169 11.78 7.28 2.43
CA ASP A 169 12.49 8.54 2.47
C ASP A 169 12.34 9.21 1.09
N ALA A 170 11.62 10.33 1.05
CA ALA A 170 11.13 10.91 -0.19
C ALA A 170 11.06 12.44 -0.18
N ALA A 171 11.12 13.00 -1.40
CA ALA A 171 10.65 14.35 -1.70
C ALA A 171 9.37 14.23 -2.54
N ARG A 172 8.26 14.76 -2.05
CA ARG A 172 6.94 14.69 -2.68
C ARG A 172 6.39 16.07 -2.96
N LEU A 173 5.78 16.21 -4.11
CA LEU A 173 5.05 17.39 -4.58
C LEU A 173 3.63 16.97 -4.98
N ASP A 174 2.62 17.61 -4.41
CA ASP A 174 1.23 17.51 -4.86
C ASP A 174 0.75 18.88 -5.33
N VAL A 175 0.15 18.92 -6.52
CA VAL A 175 -0.42 20.12 -7.13
C VAL A 175 -1.85 19.86 -7.55
N ASP A 176 -2.81 20.63 -7.03
CA ASP A 176 -4.17 20.60 -7.54
C ASP A 176 -4.20 21.36 -8.88
N VAL A 177 -4.06 20.65 -10.00
CA VAL A 177 -3.99 21.22 -11.36
C VAL A 177 -5.36 21.66 -11.89
N ALA A 178 -6.44 21.14 -11.31
CA ALA A 178 -7.82 21.54 -11.57
C ALA A 178 -8.68 21.28 -10.33
N ARG A 179 -9.93 21.76 -10.32
CA ARG A 179 -10.86 21.53 -9.19
C ARG A 179 -11.03 20.06 -8.81
N GLN A 180 -10.83 19.15 -9.76
CA GLN A 180 -11.06 17.72 -9.61
C GLN A 180 -9.86 16.88 -10.05
N ALA A 181 -8.65 17.45 -10.11
CA ALA A 181 -7.46 16.72 -10.50
C ALA A 181 -6.24 17.15 -9.68
N THR A 182 -5.49 16.18 -9.20
CA THR A 182 -4.23 16.38 -8.49
C THR A 182 -3.10 15.69 -9.26
N PHE A 183 -2.04 16.42 -9.53
CA PHE A 183 -0.78 15.86 -9.99
C PHE A 183 0.10 15.60 -8.76
N THR A 184 0.62 14.39 -8.64
CA THR A 184 1.60 13.98 -7.63
C THR A 184 2.90 13.60 -8.32
N TYR A 185 4.01 14.17 -7.85
CA TYR A 185 5.35 13.69 -8.13
C TYR A 185 6.04 13.31 -6.82
N ALA A 186 6.73 12.16 -6.78
CA ALA A 186 7.56 11.81 -5.66
C ALA A 186 8.89 11.21 -6.15
N PHE A 187 9.99 11.68 -5.58
CA PHE A 187 11.31 11.07 -5.67
C PHE A 187 11.57 10.26 -4.41
N LEU A 188 11.85 8.96 -4.56
CA LEU A 188 12.17 8.06 -3.45
C LEU A 188 13.66 7.72 -3.46
N ASN A 189 14.30 7.84 -2.30
CA ASN A 189 15.69 7.46 -2.11
C ASN A 189 15.84 6.15 -1.32
N ARG A 190 14.87 5.80 -0.50
CA ARG A 190 14.87 4.58 0.31
C ARG A 190 13.46 4.09 0.58
N CYS A 191 13.29 2.77 0.61
CA CYS A 191 12.09 2.09 1.06
C CYS A 191 12.36 1.36 2.37
N TYR A 192 11.41 1.44 3.32
CA TYR A 192 11.35 0.69 4.57
C TYR A 192 10.16 -0.24 4.50
N ARG A 193 10.42 -1.54 4.58
CA ARG A 193 9.42 -2.57 4.35
C ARG A 193 8.68 -2.97 5.63
N VAL A 194 7.57 -3.67 5.43
CA VAL A 194 6.69 -4.18 6.49
C VAL A 194 7.37 -5.16 7.47
N VAL A 195 8.45 -5.79 7.06
CA VAL A 195 9.22 -6.73 7.89
C VAL A 195 10.14 -6.06 8.93
N GLY A 196 10.06 -4.71 9.04
CA GLY A 196 10.86 -3.92 9.98
C GLY A 196 12.25 -3.58 9.45
N HIS A 197 12.79 -2.43 9.86
CA HIS A 197 14.05 -1.90 9.34
C HIS A 197 15.30 -2.69 9.78
N ASP A 198 15.19 -3.51 10.83
CA ASP A 198 16.27 -4.37 11.34
C ASP A 198 16.36 -5.72 10.60
N ALA A 199 15.35 -6.07 9.80
CA ALA A 199 15.39 -7.25 8.96
C ALA A 199 16.45 -7.12 7.87
N THR A 200 17.07 -8.24 7.47
CA THR A 200 18.09 -8.27 6.41
C THR A 200 17.60 -7.69 5.08
N ASP A 201 16.29 -7.77 4.81
CA ASP A 201 15.61 -7.19 3.65
C ASP A 201 14.59 -6.11 4.06
N GLY A 202 14.77 -5.50 5.23
CA GLY A 202 13.85 -4.54 5.82
C GLY A 202 13.92 -3.14 5.21
N LYS A 203 15.02 -2.82 4.53
CA LYS A 203 15.22 -1.53 3.84
C LYS A 203 16.11 -1.70 2.64
N PHE A 204 15.89 -0.90 1.62
CA PHE A 204 16.77 -0.83 0.44
C PHE A 204 16.78 0.57 -0.17
N SER A 205 17.91 0.90 -0.80
CA SER A 205 18.09 2.15 -1.52
C SER A 205 17.65 1.99 -2.97
N LEU A 206 16.97 3.00 -3.48
CA LEU A 206 16.55 3.07 -4.87
C LEU A 206 16.49 4.55 -5.29
N HIS A 207 16.59 4.82 -6.57
CA HIS A 207 16.22 6.09 -7.14
C HIS A 207 14.91 5.86 -7.91
N ALA A 208 13.79 6.29 -7.34
CA ALA A 208 12.50 6.10 -7.97
C ALA A 208 11.82 7.43 -8.22
N HIS A 209 11.23 7.56 -9.41
CA HIS A 209 10.38 8.68 -9.76
C HIS A 209 8.95 8.15 -9.92
N LEU A 210 8.05 8.67 -9.12
CA LEU A 210 6.63 8.36 -9.15
C LEU A 210 5.89 9.57 -9.68
N LEU A 211 5.11 9.38 -10.73
CA LEU A 211 4.23 10.39 -11.31
C LEU A 211 2.80 9.86 -11.29
N ASN A 212 1.85 10.65 -10.86
CA ASN A 212 0.44 10.29 -10.88
C ASN A 212 -0.42 11.53 -11.13
N LEU A 213 -1.26 11.48 -12.15
CA LEU A 213 -2.30 12.46 -12.40
C LEU A 213 -3.64 11.79 -12.14
N ALA A 214 -4.28 12.13 -11.03
CA ALA A 214 -5.53 11.52 -10.62
C ALA A 214 -6.68 12.51 -10.61
N GLY A 215 -7.79 12.13 -11.24
CA GLY A 215 -9.06 12.82 -11.09
C GLY A 215 -9.59 12.67 -9.67
N GLN A 216 -10.13 13.77 -9.11
CA GLN A 216 -10.72 13.76 -7.77
C GLN A 216 -12.20 13.42 -7.86
N LYS A 217 -12.58 12.36 -7.13
CA LYS A 217 -13.96 11.95 -6.75
C LYS A 217 -15.10 12.48 -7.63
N SER A 218 -15.18 12.03 -8.87
CA SER A 218 -16.41 12.12 -9.64
C SER A 218 -17.38 11.02 -9.17
N ARG A 219 -18.69 11.33 -9.18
CA ARG A 219 -19.75 10.33 -8.92
C ARG A 219 -19.92 9.32 -10.06
N ARG A 220 -19.20 9.52 -11.18
CA ARG A 220 -19.35 8.68 -12.36
C ARG A 220 -18.07 8.00 -12.77
N ILE A 221 -16.99 8.76 -12.84
CA ILE A 221 -15.69 8.24 -13.30
C ILE A 221 -14.55 8.95 -12.60
N ASN A 222 -13.56 8.18 -12.16
CA ASN A 222 -12.27 8.67 -11.70
C ASN A 222 -11.21 8.07 -12.60
N VAL A 223 -10.38 8.91 -13.19
CA VAL A 223 -9.30 8.49 -14.10
C VAL A 223 -7.97 8.88 -13.48
N SER A 224 -7.00 7.97 -13.52
CA SER A 224 -5.61 8.26 -13.20
C SER A 224 -4.67 7.77 -14.28
N LEU A 225 -3.65 8.60 -14.56
CA LEU A 225 -2.51 8.28 -15.40
C LEU A 225 -1.30 8.23 -14.50
N TYR A 226 -0.48 7.19 -14.60
CA TYR A 226 0.70 7.07 -13.75
C TYR A 226 1.92 6.56 -14.49
N GLY A 227 3.08 6.98 -14.00
CA GLY A 227 4.39 6.52 -14.43
C GLY A 227 5.28 6.26 -13.23
N LEU A 228 5.92 5.11 -13.20
CA LEU A 228 6.84 4.67 -12.15
C LEU A 228 8.16 4.32 -12.81
N LEU A 229 9.25 4.97 -12.40
CA LEU A 229 10.62 4.68 -12.84
C LEU A 229 11.40 4.24 -11.62
N LEU A 230 11.70 2.96 -11.49
CA LEU A 230 12.37 2.37 -10.34
C LEU A 230 13.78 1.92 -10.74
N ASP A 231 14.80 2.50 -10.11
CA ASP A 231 16.20 2.08 -10.27
C ASP A 231 16.78 1.69 -8.91
N TYR A 232 16.91 0.39 -8.67
CA TYR A 232 17.47 -0.18 -7.45
C TYR A 232 18.99 -0.02 -7.42
N ARG A 233 19.55 0.31 -6.26
CA ARG A 233 20.95 0.71 -6.09
C ARG A 233 21.80 -0.39 -5.44
N SER A 234 21.31 -1.61 -5.37
CA SER A 234 22.05 -2.75 -4.84
C SER A 234 21.97 -3.96 -5.78
N VAL A 235 23.09 -4.66 -5.97
CA VAL A 235 23.21 -5.78 -6.91
C VAL A 235 22.12 -6.84 -6.77
N PRO A 236 21.74 -7.32 -5.57
CA PRO A 236 20.68 -8.34 -5.44
C PRO A 236 19.31 -7.87 -5.91
N LYS A 237 19.12 -6.57 -6.11
CA LYS A 237 17.81 -5.95 -6.43
C LYS A 237 17.76 -5.34 -7.83
N TYR A 238 18.85 -5.37 -8.59
CA TYR A 238 18.87 -4.76 -9.94
C TYR A 238 17.77 -5.31 -10.85
N GLY A 239 17.45 -6.61 -10.75
CA GLY A 239 16.35 -7.23 -11.50
C GLY A 239 14.95 -6.67 -11.22
N LEU A 240 14.78 -5.86 -10.17
CA LEU A 240 13.53 -5.16 -9.84
C LEU A 240 13.45 -3.75 -10.44
N SER A 241 14.52 -3.28 -11.11
CA SER A 241 14.55 -1.96 -11.74
C SER A 241 13.67 -1.97 -12.98
N THR A 242 12.56 -1.24 -12.92
CA THR A 242 11.55 -1.25 -13.98
C THR A 242 10.97 0.14 -14.21
N ARG A 243 10.44 0.34 -15.43
CA ARG A 243 9.52 1.44 -15.73
C ARG A 243 8.13 0.88 -15.96
N THR A 244 7.14 1.47 -15.31
CA THR A 244 5.73 1.09 -15.46
C THR A 244 4.94 2.33 -15.88
N LEU A 245 4.18 2.24 -16.96
CA LEU A 245 3.26 3.28 -17.40
C LEU A 245 1.86 2.71 -17.44
N GLY A 246 0.90 3.41 -16.85
CA GLY A 246 -0.46 2.88 -16.74
C GLY A 246 -1.55 3.93 -16.73
N VAL A 247 -2.75 3.46 -17.03
CA VAL A 247 -4.00 4.20 -16.96
C VAL A 247 -5.04 3.38 -16.21
N ARG A 248 -5.78 4.04 -15.33
CA ARG A 248 -6.85 3.45 -14.53
C ARG A 248 -8.10 4.30 -14.62
N ALA A 249 -9.25 3.66 -14.82
CA ALA A 249 -10.56 4.26 -14.73
C ALA A 249 -11.42 3.45 -13.74
N THR A 250 -12.10 4.13 -12.82
CA THR A 250 -12.93 3.44 -11.80
C THR A 250 -14.15 4.28 -11.45
N GLY A 251 -15.22 3.61 -11.02
CA GLY A 251 -16.47 4.23 -10.58
C GLY A 251 -16.90 3.72 -9.21
N PRO A 252 -18.03 4.20 -8.70
CA PRO A 252 -19.34 3.84 -9.25
C PRO A 252 -19.87 4.83 -10.32
N TYR A 253 -20.57 4.32 -11.33
CA TYR A 253 -21.46 5.12 -12.17
C TYR A 253 -22.87 5.08 -11.56
N GLU A 254 -23.24 6.15 -10.88
CA GLU A 254 -24.57 6.25 -10.25
C GLU A 254 -25.65 6.45 -11.31
N ILE A 255 -26.58 5.47 -11.44
CA ILE A 255 -27.74 5.54 -12.32
C ILE A 255 -28.86 6.32 -11.62
N ASN A 256 -29.12 5.96 -10.36
CA ASN A 256 -30.08 6.58 -9.47
C ASN A 256 -29.69 6.33 -8.00
N PRO A 257 -30.40 6.86 -6.98
CA PRO A 257 -30.04 6.66 -5.57
C PRO A 257 -29.98 5.20 -5.09
N GLN A 258 -30.54 4.26 -5.84
CA GLN A 258 -30.60 2.85 -5.48
C GLN A 258 -29.65 1.99 -6.30
N TRP A 259 -29.36 2.37 -7.55
CA TRP A 259 -28.61 1.58 -8.50
C TRP A 259 -27.35 2.28 -9.02
N SER A 260 -26.29 1.57 -9.08
CA SER A 260 -25.02 1.99 -9.72
C SER A 260 -24.42 0.86 -10.53
N VAL A 261 -23.56 1.21 -11.45
CA VAL A 261 -22.63 0.27 -12.09
C VAL A 261 -21.28 0.44 -11.41
N LEU A 262 -20.78 -0.63 -10.79
CA LEU A 262 -19.44 -0.72 -10.22
C LEU A 262 -18.51 -1.18 -11.31
N TYR A 263 -17.43 -0.44 -11.55
CA TYR A 263 -16.46 -0.83 -12.58
C TYR A 263 -15.06 -0.36 -12.22
N THR A 264 -14.08 -1.11 -12.69
CA THR A 264 -12.66 -0.75 -12.75
C THR A 264 -12.10 -1.26 -14.06
N ALA A 265 -11.35 -0.42 -14.76
CA ALA A 265 -10.54 -0.81 -15.90
C ALA A 265 -9.14 -0.22 -15.70
N GLU A 266 -8.11 -1.05 -15.81
CA GLU A 266 -6.72 -0.62 -15.68
C GLU A 266 -5.86 -1.38 -16.68
N PHE A 267 -4.93 -0.64 -17.27
CA PHE A 267 -3.87 -1.19 -18.10
C PHE A 267 -2.55 -0.57 -17.69
N ALA A 268 -1.52 -1.39 -17.57
CA ALA A 268 -0.15 -0.91 -17.47
C ALA A 268 0.81 -1.78 -18.28
N ASN A 269 1.86 -1.18 -18.80
CA ASN A 269 3.00 -1.88 -19.38
C ASN A 269 4.23 -1.63 -18.52
N GLN A 270 4.92 -2.71 -18.18
CA GLN A 270 6.18 -2.67 -17.43
C GLN A 270 7.32 -3.16 -18.31
N ARG A 271 8.43 -2.44 -18.26
CA ARG A 271 9.67 -2.80 -18.94
C ARG A 271 10.85 -2.65 -18.00
N ASP A 272 11.96 -3.30 -18.34
CA ASP A 272 13.25 -3.06 -17.69
C ASP A 272 13.66 -1.58 -17.74
N PHE A 273 14.38 -1.16 -16.72
CA PHE A 273 14.87 0.22 -16.57
C PHE A 273 16.18 0.25 -15.77
N GLY A 274 17.02 1.25 -16.05
CA GLY A 274 18.24 1.48 -15.27
C GLY A 274 19.20 0.30 -15.31
N SER A 275 19.55 -0.22 -14.16
CA SER A 275 20.53 -1.30 -13.98
C SER A 275 19.96 -2.71 -14.09
N ASN A 276 18.72 -2.88 -14.57
CA ASN A 276 18.10 -4.21 -14.70
C ASN A 276 18.87 -5.09 -15.72
N PRO A 277 19.38 -6.27 -15.31
CA PRO A 277 20.04 -7.21 -16.22
C PRO A 277 19.07 -8.04 -17.07
N ASN A 278 17.77 -8.02 -16.74
CA ASN A 278 16.72 -8.79 -17.40
C ASN A 278 16.08 -8.00 -18.54
N HIS A 279 15.36 -8.69 -19.41
CA HIS A 279 14.53 -8.08 -20.47
C HIS A 279 13.05 -8.23 -20.13
N VAL A 280 12.53 -7.27 -19.36
CA VAL A 280 11.13 -7.26 -18.94
C VAL A 280 10.28 -6.55 -19.97
N ASN A 281 9.19 -7.20 -20.41
CA ASN A 281 8.13 -6.59 -21.18
C ASN A 281 6.78 -7.25 -20.86
N ALA A 282 6.25 -6.91 -19.69
CA ALA A 282 5.05 -7.51 -19.14
C ALA A 282 3.91 -6.50 -19.04
N ASN A 283 2.69 -6.97 -19.22
CA ASN A 283 1.50 -6.15 -19.08
C ASN A 283 0.72 -6.49 -17.82
N TYR A 284 0.04 -5.49 -17.30
CA TYR A 284 -1.00 -5.61 -16.28
C TYR A 284 -2.34 -5.24 -16.87
N TYR A 285 -3.33 -6.06 -16.62
CA TYR A 285 -4.73 -5.78 -16.92
C TYR A 285 -5.58 -5.98 -15.69
N LEU A 286 -6.54 -5.09 -15.47
CA LEU A 286 -7.61 -5.26 -14.49
C LEU A 286 -8.92 -4.82 -15.12
N ALA A 287 -9.91 -5.69 -15.11
CA ALA A 287 -11.28 -5.38 -15.49
C ALA A 287 -12.25 -5.89 -14.43
N GLU A 288 -13.06 -5.02 -13.89
CA GLU A 288 -14.14 -5.35 -12.96
C GLU A 288 -15.44 -4.71 -13.46
N LEU A 289 -16.54 -5.43 -13.35
CA LEU A 289 -17.86 -4.91 -13.70
C LEU A 289 -18.94 -5.59 -12.86
N GLY A 290 -19.95 -4.80 -12.47
CA GLY A 290 -21.12 -5.37 -11.81
C GLY A 290 -22.09 -4.34 -11.25
N PRO A 291 -23.26 -4.76 -10.80
CA PRO A 291 -24.27 -3.89 -10.20
C PRO A 291 -23.96 -3.51 -8.75
N GLY A 292 -24.27 -2.28 -8.40
CA GLY A 292 -24.42 -1.83 -7.04
C GLY A 292 -25.90 -1.54 -6.75
N TRP A 293 -26.42 -2.04 -5.63
CA TRP A 293 -27.81 -1.88 -5.25
C TRP A 293 -27.96 -1.62 -3.74
N ARG A 294 -28.47 -0.44 -3.38
CA ARG A 294 -28.78 -0.06 -1.98
C ARG A 294 -27.65 -0.36 -0.97
N GLY A 295 -26.40 -0.17 -1.41
CA GLY A 295 -25.21 -0.41 -0.58
C GLY A 295 -24.66 -1.84 -0.64
N PHE A 296 -25.25 -2.72 -1.45
CA PHE A 296 -24.68 -4.00 -1.86
C PHE A 296 -23.99 -3.84 -3.21
N GLY A 297 -22.93 -4.60 -3.43
CA GLY A 297 -22.17 -4.63 -4.68
C GLY A 297 -21.85 -6.09 -5.08
N PHE A 298 -22.03 -6.39 -6.35
CA PHE A 298 -21.61 -7.65 -6.95
C PHE A 298 -20.71 -7.32 -8.13
N LYS A 299 -19.52 -7.91 -8.19
CA LYS A 299 -18.58 -7.69 -9.30
C LYS A 299 -18.04 -9.00 -9.82
N ALA A 300 -17.95 -9.13 -11.14
CA ALA A 300 -17.03 -10.06 -11.78
C ALA A 300 -15.74 -9.30 -12.08
N GLY A 301 -14.61 -9.95 -11.85
CA GLY A 301 -13.28 -9.37 -12.03
C GLY A 301 -12.34 -10.30 -12.79
N TYR A 302 -11.43 -9.68 -13.52
CA TYR A 302 -10.32 -10.30 -14.21
C TYR A 302 -9.07 -9.45 -13.94
N ALA A 303 -8.02 -10.07 -13.45
CA ALA A 303 -6.72 -9.42 -13.28
C ALA A 303 -5.63 -10.30 -13.89
N LEU A 304 -4.72 -9.69 -14.64
CA LEU A 304 -3.56 -10.34 -15.22
C LEU A 304 -2.29 -9.57 -14.86
N LEU A 305 -1.38 -10.24 -14.17
CA LEU A 305 0.00 -9.82 -14.00
C LEU A 305 0.84 -10.67 -14.94
N GLY A 306 1.24 -10.09 -16.07
CA GLY A 306 1.91 -10.78 -17.16
C GLY A 306 3.22 -11.41 -16.76
N GLY A 307 3.54 -12.59 -17.29
CA GLY A 307 4.81 -13.26 -17.04
C GLY A 307 5.01 -14.44 -17.96
N ARG A 308 6.23 -14.51 -18.54
CA ARG A 308 6.63 -15.60 -19.43
C ARG A 308 7.78 -16.42 -18.86
N SER A 309 8.56 -15.82 -17.95
CA SER A 309 9.70 -16.44 -17.27
C SER A 309 10.07 -15.64 -16.04
N ALA A 310 10.95 -16.16 -15.19
CA ALA A 310 11.47 -15.45 -14.01
C ALA A 310 12.21 -14.14 -14.32
N THR A 311 12.62 -13.92 -15.57
CA THR A 311 13.32 -12.71 -16.03
C THR A 311 12.45 -11.81 -16.90
N ASP A 312 11.22 -12.24 -17.19
CA ASP A 312 10.22 -11.49 -17.96
C ASP A 312 8.84 -11.65 -17.31
N GLU A 313 8.71 -11.07 -16.13
CA GLU A 313 7.50 -11.12 -15.30
C GLU A 313 7.25 -9.75 -14.68
N LEU A 314 6.00 -9.35 -14.60
CA LEU A 314 5.57 -8.12 -13.95
C LEU A 314 5.85 -8.19 -12.44
N THR A 315 6.52 -7.18 -11.93
CA THR A 315 6.85 -7.09 -10.51
C THR A 315 6.24 -5.85 -9.86
N THR A 316 5.90 -5.95 -8.58
CA THR A 316 5.34 -4.85 -7.79
C THR A 316 6.14 -4.62 -6.50
N PRO A 317 7.45 -4.29 -6.61
CA PRO A 317 8.36 -4.31 -5.46
C PRO A 317 8.12 -3.23 -4.41
N LEU A 318 7.33 -2.19 -4.72
CA LEU A 318 6.91 -1.15 -3.76
C LEU A 318 5.49 -1.35 -3.25
N ALA A 319 4.96 -2.55 -3.41
CA ALA A 319 3.65 -2.91 -2.89
C ALA A 319 3.70 -4.25 -2.14
N ASN A 320 2.60 -4.58 -1.50
CA ASN A 320 2.28 -5.92 -1.06
C ASN A 320 0.88 -6.20 -1.60
N PRO A 321 0.77 -6.52 -2.89
CA PRO A 321 -0.53 -6.68 -3.52
C PRO A 321 -1.22 -7.90 -2.95
N PHE A 322 -2.46 -7.70 -2.53
CA PHE A 322 -3.31 -8.81 -2.14
C PHE A 322 -3.92 -9.44 -3.40
N ASN A 323 -3.48 -10.65 -3.69
CA ASN A 323 -4.13 -11.55 -4.61
C ASN A 323 -4.67 -12.70 -3.74
N GLY A 324 -5.76 -12.43 -3.00
CA GLY A 324 -6.32 -13.28 -1.96
C GLY A 324 -5.79 -13.02 -0.55
N TRP A 325 -6.56 -13.40 0.48
CA TRP A 325 -6.21 -13.17 1.90
C TRP A 325 -5.22 -14.19 2.44
N THR A 326 -5.01 -15.33 1.78
CA THR A 326 -3.93 -16.26 2.12
C THR A 326 -2.56 -15.65 1.84
N GLU A 327 -2.49 -14.62 0.99
CA GLU A 327 -1.26 -13.92 0.58
C GLU A 327 -0.20 -14.83 -0.05
N LEU A 328 -0.57 -15.97 -0.60
CA LEU A 328 0.36 -16.87 -1.28
C LEU A 328 0.96 -16.22 -2.53
N PHE A 329 0.17 -15.37 -3.21
CA PHE A 329 0.61 -14.62 -4.40
C PHE A 329 1.08 -13.20 -4.09
N ALA A 330 1.31 -12.88 -2.80
CA ALA A 330 1.86 -11.60 -2.38
C ALA A 330 3.40 -11.57 -2.35
N SER A 331 4.06 -12.72 -2.54
CA SER A 331 5.51 -12.75 -2.57
C SER A 331 6.04 -12.13 -3.86
N ASN A 332 6.81 -11.10 -3.66
CA ASN A 332 7.49 -10.35 -4.67
C ASN A 332 8.99 -10.70 -4.63
N PRO A 333 9.70 -10.76 -5.76
CA PRO A 333 9.33 -10.21 -7.06
C PRO A 333 8.53 -11.15 -7.98
N ASN A 334 8.63 -12.45 -7.84
CA ASN A 334 8.24 -13.39 -8.90
C ASN A 334 6.86 -14.02 -8.69
N LEU A 335 5.97 -13.45 -7.88
CA LEU A 335 4.63 -14.00 -7.57
C LEU A 335 4.63 -15.51 -7.25
N GLY A 336 5.83 -16.11 -7.09
CA GLY A 336 6.06 -17.52 -6.79
C GLY A 336 5.91 -18.47 -7.98
N SER A 337 5.56 -17.98 -9.17
CA SER A 337 5.23 -18.85 -10.31
C SER A 337 6.20 -18.77 -11.48
N SER A 338 6.84 -17.62 -11.69
CA SER A 338 7.66 -17.32 -12.90
C SER A 338 6.92 -17.40 -14.23
N HIS A 339 5.58 -17.46 -14.19
CA HIS A 339 4.71 -17.56 -15.35
C HIS A 339 3.54 -16.57 -15.31
N GLY A 340 3.67 -15.51 -14.49
CA GLY A 340 2.62 -14.54 -14.26
C GLY A 340 1.44 -15.08 -13.45
N LEU A 341 0.45 -14.24 -13.24
CA LEU A 341 -0.76 -14.56 -12.48
C LEU A 341 -1.98 -14.01 -13.20
N GLU A 342 -2.86 -14.90 -13.63
CA GLU A 342 -4.22 -14.59 -14.08
C GLU A 342 -5.19 -14.94 -12.94
N ALA A 343 -5.98 -13.98 -12.50
CA ALA A 343 -7.01 -14.16 -11.49
C ALA A 343 -8.38 -13.82 -12.08
N ARG A 344 -9.30 -14.78 -12.07
CA ARG A 344 -10.72 -14.59 -12.36
C ARG A 344 -11.46 -14.64 -11.03
N TYR A 345 -12.37 -13.69 -10.79
CA TYR A 345 -13.02 -13.66 -9.48
C TYR A 345 -14.42 -13.07 -9.51
N LEU A 346 -15.19 -13.47 -8.49
CA LEU A 346 -16.50 -12.91 -8.19
C LEU A 346 -16.48 -12.34 -6.78
N THR A 347 -16.93 -11.09 -6.62
CA THR A 347 -17.00 -10.42 -5.33
C THR A 347 -18.43 -10.00 -5.02
N ALA A 348 -18.88 -10.34 -3.82
CA ALA A 348 -20.09 -9.78 -3.22
C ALA A 348 -19.69 -8.96 -1.99
N SER A 349 -20.20 -7.74 -1.87
CA SER A 349 -19.92 -6.85 -0.74
C SER A 349 -21.17 -6.08 -0.32
N GLY A 350 -21.25 -5.67 0.94
CA GLY A 350 -22.41 -4.89 1.37
C GLY A 350 -22.37 -4.48 2.83
N LYS A 351 -23.31 -3.57 3.15
CA LYS A 351 -23.61 -3.14 4.52
C LYS A 351 -24.62 -4.09 5.12
N LEU A 352 -24.32 -4.66 6.27
CA LEU A 352 -25.23 -5.54 7.00
C LEU A 352 -26.24 -4.69 7.79
N LYS A 353 -27.44 -4.50 7.23
CA LYS A 353 -28.46 -3.59 7.80
C LYS A 353 -28.86 -3.85 9.25
N PRO A 354 -28.90 -5.08 9.79
CA PRO A 354 -29.22 -5.29 11.21
C PRO A 354 -28.19 -4.69 12.18
N LEU A 355 -26.94 -4.51 11.70
CA LEU A 355 -25.80 -3.98 12.45
C LEU A 355 -25.30 -2.71 11.77
N ASP A 356 -25.85 -1.53 12.17
CA ASP A 356 -25.40 -0.25 11.61
C ASP A 356 -23.88 -0.07 11.83
N GLY A 357 -23.14 0.06 10.71
CA GLY A 357 -21.68 0.13 10.69
C GLY A 357 -20.98 -1.19 10.35
N ALA A 358 -21.71 -2.30 10.16
CA ALA A 358 -21.13 -3.55 9.70
C ALA A 358 -21.07 -3.62 8.18
N THR A 359 -19.93 -4.12 7.67
CA THR A 359 -19.69 -4.41 6.25
C THR A 359 -19.15 -5.81 6.11
N ALA A 360 -19.58 -6.52 5.07
CA ALA A 360 -19.03 -7.82 4.71
C ALA A 360 -18.61 -7.83 3.24
N THR A 361 -17.57 -8.61 2.95
CA THR A 361 -17.11 -8.89 1.60
C THR A 361 -16.77 -10.35 1.49
N VAL A 362 -17.18 -10.99 0.41
CA VAL A 362 -16.81 -12.36 0.04
C VAL A 362 -16.28 -12.31 -1.38
N THR A 363 -15.15 -12.96 -1.64
CA THR A 363 -14.57 -13.08 -2.99
C THR A 363 -14.14 -14.53 -3.24
N TYR A 364 -14.50 -15.08 -4.36
CA TYR A 364 -13.98 -16.34 -4.85
C TYR A 364 -13.05 -16.08 -6.03
N TYR A 365 -11.84 -16.62 -5.96
CA TYR A 365 -10.81 -16.53 -6.99
C TYR A 365 -10.54 -17.87 -7.63
N ASP A 366 -10.26 -17.82 -8.93
CA ASP A 366 -9.75 -18.90 -9.74
C ASP A 366 -8.44 -18.43 -10.39
N TYR A 367 -7.32 -19.09 -10.07
CA TYR A 367 -5.96 -18.62 -10.40
C TYR A 367 -5.31 -19.49 -11.45
N HIS A 368 -4.75 -18.84 -12.47
CA HIS A 368 -4.01 -19.47 -13.55
C HIS A 368 -2.67 -18.77 -13.81
N SER A 369 -1.79 -19.43 -14.55
CA SER A 369 -0.63 -18.78 -15.16
C SER A 369 -1.05 -17.93 -16.36
N ASP A 370 -0.32 -16.83 -16.64
CA ASP A 370 -0.41 -16.09 -17.90
C ASP A 370 0.10 -16.94 -19.06
N SER A 371 1.25 -17.60 -18.88
CA SER A 371 1.81 -18.52 -19.85
C SER A 371 1.58 -19.99 -19.43
N ASN A 372 1.53 -20.89 -20.41
CA ASN A 372 1.37 -22.34 -20.25
C ASN A 372 0.00 -22.85 -19.75
N ARG A 373 -0.96 -21.97 -19.46
CA ARG A 373 -2.33 -22.31 -19.03
C ARG A 373 -2.39 -23.27 -17.84
N ILE A 374 -1.48 -23.10 -16.89
CA ILE A 374 -1.44 -23.92 -15.67
C ILE A 374 -2.51 -23.39 -14.72
N HIS A 375 -3.40 -24.26 -14.27
CA HIS A 375 -4.30 -23.93 -13.16
C HIS A 375 -3.52 -24.00 -11.84
N TYR A 376 -3.45 -22.89 -11.12
CA TYR A 376 -2.73 -22.81 -9.86
C TYR A 376 -3.55 -23.32 -8.69
N GLY A 377 -4.83 -23.04 -8.70
CA GLY A 377 -5.78 -23.35 -7.65
C GLY A 377 -6.86 -22.29 -7.51
N SER A 378 -7.65 -22.38 -6.47
CA SER A 378 -8.73 -21.43 -6.18
C SER A 378 -8.69 -20.97 -4.72
N GLU A 379 -9.29 -19.82 -4.43
CA GLU A 379 -9.32 -19.24 -3.09
C GLU A 379 -10.69 -18.64 -2.77
N LEU A 380 -11.18 -18.89 -1.57
CA LEU A 380 -12.35 -18.22 -1.01
C LEU A 380 -11.92 -17.31 0.12
N ASP A 381 -12.24 -16.05 -0.04
CA ASP A 381 -11.97 -15.00 0.93
C ASP A 381 -13.26 -14.46 1.53
N TRP A 382 -13.22 -14.10 2.80
CA TRP A 382 -14.23 -13.24 3.38
C TRP A 382 -13.63 -12.26 4.37
N ALA A 383 -14.25 -11.09 4.49
CA ALA A 383 -13.90 -10.08 5.46
C ALA A 383 -15.16 -9.49 6.07
N LEU A 384 -15.11 -9.28 7.38
CA LEU A 384 -16.14 -8.61 8.14
C LEU A 384 -15.52 -7.46 8.92
N ALA A 385 -16.12 -6.28 8.88
CA ALA A 385 -15.72 -5.13 9.70
C ALA A 385 -16.97 -4.48 10.32
N TYR A 386 -16.86 -4.11 11.59
CA TYR A 386 -17.92 -3.46 12.35
C TYR A 386 -17.37 -2.24 13.10
N LYS A 387 -17.88 -1.06 12.77
CA LYS A 387 -17.61 0.17 13.53
C LYS A 387 -18.50 0.21 14.75
N VAL A 388 -17.91 0.20 15.95
CA VAL A 388 -18.60 0.16 17.23
C VAL A 388 -19.12 1.55 17.60
N LYS A 389 -19.99 2.12 16.75
CA LYS A 389 -20.49 3.49 16.84
C LYS A 389 -21.14 3.85 18.17
N ARG A 390 -21.70 2.85 18.89
CA ARG A 390 -22.29 3.04 20.22
C ARG A 390 -21.28 3.45 21.29
N ILE A 391 -20.00 3.11 21.10
CA ILE A 391 -18.91 3.42 22.01
C ILE A 391 -18.09 4.58 21.43
N SER A 392 -17.63 4.44 20.20
CA SER A 392 -16.85 5.45 19.50
C SER A 392 -16.83 5.18 17.99
N ASN A 393 -16.95 6.24 17.18
CA ASN A 393 -16.74 6.15 15.73
C ASN A 393 -15.28 5.80 15.35
N HIS A 394 -14.38 5.87 16.31
CA HIS A 394 -12.93 5.58 16.18
C HIS A 394 -12.61 4.11 16.40
N TRP A 395 -13.59 3.29 16.81
CA TRP A 395 -13.35 1.88 17.14
C TRP A 395 -13.96 0.97 16.09
N GLU A 396 -13.14 0.03 15.62
CA GLU A 396 -13.53 -1.01 14.68
C GLU A 396 -13.12 -2.39 15.20
N ILE A 397 -13.96 -3.39 15.00
CA ILE A 397 -13.62 -4.81 15.14
C ILE A 397 -13.87 -5.51 13.82
N GLY A 398 -13.11 -6.55 13.54
CA GLY A 398 -13.31 -7.28 12.29
C GLY A 398 -12.59 -8.60 12.24
N SER A 399 -12.82 -9.30 11.14
CA SER A 399 -12.18 -10.58 10.83
C SER A 399 -11.90 -10.70 9.34
N ARG A 400 -10.89 -11.47 9.00
CA ARG A 400 -10.56 -11.91 7.64
C ARG A 400 -10.26 -13.38 7.63
N PHE A 401 -10.61 -14.01 6.53
CA PHE A 401 -10.41 -15.42 6.30
C PHE A 401 -10.08 -15.64 4.83
N GLY A 402 -9.11 -16.48 4.53
CA GLY A 402 -8.77 -16.96 3.20
C GLY A 402 -8.51 -18.45 3.25
N CYS A 403 -9.10 -19.18 2.33
CA CYS A 403 -8.87 -20.61 2.15
C CYS A 403 -8.48 -20.86 0.70
N TYR A 404 -7.26 -21.34 0.50
CA TYR A 404 -6.71 -21.66 -0.81
C TYR A 404 -6.66 -23.17 -1.01
N TRP A 405 -7.26 -23.61 -2.09
CA TRP A 405 -7.21 -25.00 -2.58
C TRP A 405 -6.22 -25.07 -3.74
N ALA A 406 -5.08 -25.70 -3.47
CA ALA A 406 -4.01 -25.86 -4.44
C ALA A 406 -4.37 -26.89 -5.53
N ASP A 407 -3.93 -26.61 -6.75
CA ASP A 407 -3.82 -27.60 -7.82
C ASP A 407 -2.36 -27.81 -8.22
N ARG A 408 -1.78 -26.89 -8.95
CA ARG A 408 -0.41 -27.03 -9.50
C ARG A 408 0.61 -26.10 -8.85
N LEU A 409 0.19 -25.17 -8.03
CA LEU A 409 1.08 -24.22 -7.38
C LEU A 409 0.77 -24.10 -5.89
N TYR A 410 1.81 -24.12 -5.07
CA TYR A 410 1.73 -24.10 -3.61
C TYR A 410 1.08 -25.39 -3.03
N THR A 411 0.60 -25.29 -1.82
CA THR A 411 -0.13 -26.31 -1.07
C THR A 411 -1.40 -25.70 -0.51
N HIS A 412 -2.34 -26.51 -0.05
CA HIS A 412 -3.53 -26.00 0.63
C HIS A 412 -3.13 -25.10 1.78
N ALA A 413 -3.86 -24.03 1.93
CA ALA A 413 -3.56 -23.03 2.94
C ALA A 413 -4.84 -22.42 3.51
N LEU A 414 -4.84 -22.16 4.82
CA LEU A 414 -5.91 -21.47 5.52
C LEU A 414 -5.31 -20.36 6.36
N ARG A 415 -5.82 -19.13 6.17
CA ARG A 415 -5.40 -17.97 6.93
C ARG A 415 -6.60 -17.28 7.53
N ALA A 416 -6.57 -17.06 8.84
CA ALA A 416 -7.66 -16.42 9.55
C ALA A 416 -7.13 -15.31 10.46
N SER A 417 -7.90 -14.27 10.67
CA SER A 417 -7.57 -13.22 11.60
C SER A 417 -8.81 -12.58 12.21
N VAL A 418 -8.66 -12.18 13.47
CA VAL A 418 -9.59 -11.28 14.17
C VAL A 418 -8.82 -10.09 14.69
N TYR A 419 -9.42 -8.90 14.65
CA TYR A 419 -8.76 -7.69 15.10
C TYR A 419 -9.72 -6.72 15.79
N THR A 420 -9.15 -5.88 16.62
CA THR A 420 -9.78 -4.67 17.12
C THR A 420 -8.84 -3.50 16.91
N GLN A 421 -9.35 -2.39 16.41
CA GLN A 421 -8.57 -1.21 16.07
C GLN A 421 -9.26 0.06 16.58
N PHE A 422 -8.45 0.94 17.19
CA PHE A 422 -8.85 2.28 17.60
C PHE A 422 -7.96 3.30 16.89
N THR A 423 -8.55 4.28 16.21
CA THR A 423 -7.82 5.32 15.46
C THR A 423 -8.32 6.70 15.90
N LEU A 424 -7.41 7.54 16.42
CA LEU A 424 -7.65 8.92 16.86
C LEU A 424 -7.03 9.91 15.88
#